data_1d6d1b8e373c488283bfa67fc5d0df57
#
_entry.id   1d6d1b8e373c488283bfa67fc5d0df57
#
_cell.length_a   1.000
_cell.length_b   1.000
_cell.length_c   1.000
_cell.angle_alpha   90.00
_cell.angle_beta   90.00
_cell.angle_gamma   90.00
#
_symmetry.space_group_name_H-M   'P 1'
#
loop_
_entity.id
_entity.type
_entity.pdbx_description
1 polymer ?
#
loop_
_entity_poly.entity_id
_entity_poly.type
_entity_poly.pdbx_seq_one_letter_code
_entity_poly.pdbx_strand_id
1 'polypeptide(L)'
;MLKPHKKKILFLYFELAGYVVACMEKLAAKYDSEVHVVRYPVNAVAPFKFNFSERIHDYARENYSNEQLISLVNDINPDFVYVCGWADKGYLEVCKSLKKRVPVVMTLDNPWLGTIKQRIASLIGPLYLHQFFTHCWVPGAPNAEYARRLGFKNDRLIQSGMYSADVDLFHRYYDETRAAKENKFPHRFIYVGRYTELKG
;
A
#
# COMPACT_ATOMS: atom_id res chain seq x y z
N MET A 1 -3.78 29.31 21.25
CA MET A 1 -2.83 28.36 20.65
C MET A 1 -3.51 27.66 19.48
N LEU A 2 -3.01 27.80 18.27
CA LEU A 2 -3.49 27.02 17.11
C LEU A 2 -3.18 25.56 17.40
N LYS A 3 -4.20 24.68 17.29
CA LYS A 3 -3.95 23.23 17.35
C LYS A 3 -2.94 22.87 16.27
N PRO A 4 -1.91 22.07 16.56
CA PRO A 4 -0.96 21.63 15.53
C PRO A 4 -1.74 20.97 14.40
N HIS A 5 -1.38 21.30 13.15
CA HIS A 5 -2.00 20.72 11.97
C HIS A 5 -1.77 19.20 11.97
N LYS A 6 -2.86 18.46 12.07
CA LYS A 6 -2.82 17.00 12.06
C LYS A 6 -2.50 16.51 10.65
N LYS A 7 -1.46 15.72 10.50
CA LYS A 7 -1.03 15.22 9.20
C LYS A 7 -2.09 14.31 8.58
N LYS A 8 -2.34 14.50 7.29
CA LYS A 8 -3.27 13.70 6.50
C LYS A 8 -2.51 12.85 5.50
N ILE A 9 -2.70 11.54 5.56
CA ILE A 9 -2.03 10.58 4.69
C ILE A 9 -3.07 9.92 3.79
N LEU A 10 -2.92 10.06 2.48
CA LEU A 10 -3.80 9.46 1.49
C LEU A 10 -3.21 8.15 0.98
N PHE A 11 -3.99 7.08 1.05
CA PHE A 11 -3.69 5.80 0.42
C PHE A 11 -4.62 5.57 -0.77
N LEU A 12 -4.04 5.33 -1.93
CA LEU A 12 -4.74 4.91 -3.15
C LEU A 12 -4.43 3.42 -3.37
N TYR A 13 -5.39 2.56 -3.07
CA TYR A 13 -5.14 1.13 -2.92
C TYR A 13 -6.04 0.28 -3.82
N PHE A 14 -5.53 -0.86 -4.32
CA PHE A 14 -6.33 -1.82 -5.10
C PHE A 14 -6.92 -2.90 -4.17
N GLU A 15 -6.12 -3.86 -3.76
CA GLU A 15 -6.54 -4.95 -2.89
C GLU A 15 -6.06 -4.71 -1.46
N LEU A 16 -6.91 -4.15 -0.62
CA LEU A 16 -6.59 -3.94 0.78
C LEU A 16 -6.60 -5.28 1.54
N ALA A 17 -5.64 -5.47 2.43
CA ALA A 17 -5.52 -6.65 3.28
C ALA A 17 -5.40 -6.25 4.76
N GLY A 18 -5.77 -7.16 5.66
CA GLY A 18 -5.81 -6.89 7.10
C GLY A 18 -4.48 -6.39 7.67
N TYR A 19 -3.35 -6.95 7.22
CA TYR A 19 -2.02 -6.50 7.68
C TYR A 19 -1.68 -5.07 7.22
N VAL A 20 -2.22 -4.62 6.08
CA VAL A 20 -2.05 -3.24 5.60
C VAL A 20 -2.87 -2.29 6.47
N VAL A 21 -4.10 -2.67 6.83
CA VAL A 21 -4.94 -1.90 7.76
C VAL A 21 -4.23 -1.78 9.11
N ALA A 22 -3.67 -2.85 9.66
CA ALA A 22 -2.89 -2.81 10.88
C ALA A 22 -1.69 -1.84 10.80
N CYS A 23 -1.00 -1.79 9.65
CA CYS A 23 0.06 -0.82 9.41
C CYS A 23 -0.49 0.63 9.38
N MET A 24 -1.64 0.87 8.74
CA MET A 24 -2.29 2.19 8.72
C MET A 24 -2.70 2.64 10.11
N GLU A 25 -3.29 1.75 10.92
CA GLU A 25 -3.68 2.03 12.31
C GLU A 25 -2.46 2.43 13.17
N LYS A 26 -1.38 1.65 13.08
CA LYS A 26 -0.14 1.95 13.81
C LYS A 26 0.50 3.25 13.34
N LEU A 27 0.46 3.53 12.04
CA LEU A 27 0.94 4.78 11.46
C LEU A 27 0.14 5.96 11.99
N ALA A 28 -1.19 5.88 11.94
CA ALA A 28 -2.10 6.91 12.42
C ALA A 28 -1.90 7.19 13.92
N ALA A 29 -1.76 6.14 14.73
CA ALA A 29 -1.53 6.27 16.17
C ALA A 29 -0.16 6.85 16.49
N LYS A 30 0.91 6.35 15.85
CA LYS A 30 2.29 6.74 16.12
C LYS A 30 2.58 8.21 15.79
N TYR A 31 2.00 8.72 14.71
CA TYR A 31 2.26 10.09 14.22
C TYR A 31 1.10 11.04 14.46
N ASP A 32 0.09 10.65 15.24
CA ASP A 32 -1.15 11.40 15.47
C ASP A 32 -1.70 11.99 14.16
N SER A 33 -1.86 11.12 13.16
CA SER A 33 -2.28 11.49 11.81
C SER A 33 -3.67 10.92 11.46
N GLU A 34 -4.30 11.51 10.46
CA GLU A 34 -5.50 10.98 9.81
C GLU A 34 -5.10 10.22 8.55
N VAL A 35 -5.67 9.05 8.36
CA VAL A 35 -5.47 8.22 7.18
C VAL A 35 -6.75 8.21 6.35
N HIS A 36 -6.63 8.59 5.09
CA HIS A 36 -7.69 8.49 4.10
C HIS A 36 -7.33 7.38 3.12
N VAL A 37 -8.19 6.38 2.97
CA VAL A 37 -7.95 5.27 2.04
C VAL A 37 -9.04 5.21 0.99
N VAL A 38 -8.64 5.40 -0.26
CA VAL A 38 -9.50 5.12 -1.42
C VAL A 38 -9.12 3.75 -1.96
N ARG A 39 -10.07 2.83 -1.97
CA ARG A 39 -9.81 1.44 -2.35
C ARG A 39 -10.90 0.84 -3.23
N TYR A 40 -10.52 -0.17 -3.99
CA TYR A 40 -11.45 -1.03 -4.69
C TYR A 40 -12.19 -1.97 -3.75
N PRO A 41 -13.33 -2.54 -4.18
CA PRO A 41 -14.05 -3.54 -3.40
C PRO A 41 -13.17 -4.72 -3.01
N VAL A 42 -13.54 -5.36 -1.92
CA VAL A 42 -12.87 -6.57 -1.45
C VAL A 42 -13.08 -7.68 -2.47
N ASN A 43 -11.98 -8.35 -2.83
CA ASN A 43 -12.03 -9.47 -3.76
C ASN A 43 -12.77 -10.66 -3.13
N ALA A 44 -13.71 -11.27 -3.87
CA ALA A 44 -14.47 -12.43 -3.41
C ALA A 44 -13.57 -13.65 -3.07
N VAL A 45 -12.39 -13.75 -3.69
CA VAL A 45 -11.39 -14.81 -3.41
C VAL A 45 -10.67 -14.59 -2.07
N ALA A 46 -10.66 -13.35 -1.56
CA ALA A 46 -10.05 -12.99 -0.29
C ALA A 46 -10.98 -12.02 0.48
N PRO A 47 -12.09 -12.53 1.04
CA PRO A 47 -13.17 -11.71 1.59
C PRO A 47 -12.80 -11.14 2.97
N PHE A 48 -11.87 -10.20 3.02
CA PHE A 48 -11.51 -9.52 4.25
C PHE A 48 -12.64 -8.62 4.74
N LYS A 49 -12.89 -8.66 6.04
CA LYS A 49 -13.70 -7.65 6.74
C LYS A 49 -12.76 -6.71 7.46
N PHE A 50 -12.95 -5.42 7.26
CA PHE A 50 -12.13 -4.38 7.88
C PHE A 50 -12.93 -3.65 8.95
N ASN A 51 -12.31 -3.45 10.11
CA ASN A 51 -12.77 -2.55 11.14
C ASN A 51 -11.77 -1.41 11.20
N PHE A 52 -12.22 -0.20 10.87
CA PHE A 52 -11.38 0.99 10.88
C PHE A 52 -11.62 1.77 12.17
N SER A 53 -10.57 2.33 12.76
CA SER A 53 -10.68 3.31 13.84
C SER A 53 -11.20 4.65 13.30
N GLU A 54 -11.55 5.55 14.20
CA GLU A 54 -11.96 6.92 13.86
C GLU A 54 -10.87 7.73 13.12
N ARG A 55 -9.62 7.24 13.12
CA ARG A 55 -8.48 7.87 12.44
C ARG A 55 -8.37 7.48 10.98
N ILE A 56 -9.11 6.46 10.53
CA ILE A 56 -9.09 5.96 9.15
C ILE A 56 -10.43 6.21 8.47
N HIS A 57 -10.40 6.99 7.40
CA HIS A 57 -11.54 7.32 6.56
C HIS A 57 -11.49 6.46 5.29
N ASP A 58 -12.48 5.59 5.10
CA ASP A 58 -12.58 4.63 3.98
C ASP A 58 -13.50 5.15 2.89
N TYR A 59 -13.02 5.10 1.64
CA TYR A 59 -13.75 5.55 0.46
C TYR A 59 -13.72 4.44 -0.61
N ALA A 60 -14.89 4.00 -1.06
CA ALA A 60 -14.99 3.04 -2.15
C ALA A 60 -14.68 3.73 -3.49
N ARG A 61 -13.64 3.28 -4.20
CA ARG A 61 -13.18 3.87 -5.47
C ARG A 61 -14.29 3.95 -6.52
N GLU A 62 -15.16 2.96 -6.57
CA GLU A 62 -16.26 2.83 -7.52
C GLU A 62 -17.35 3.92 -7.39
N ASN A 63 -17.41 4.58 -6.24
CA ASN A 63 -18.37 5.65 -5.98
C ASN A 63 -17.94 7.00 -6.58
N TYR A 64 -16.78 7.09 -7.20
CA TYR A 64 -16.22 8.34 -7.69
C TYR A 64 -15.83 8.24 -9.17
N SER A 65 -16.28 9.18 -9.99
CA SER A 65 -15.63 9.44 -11.28
C SER A 65 -14.20 9.97 -11.05
N ASN A 66 -13.38 10.08 -12.09
CA ASN A 66 -12.03 10.63 -11.93
C ASN A 66 -12.06 12.08 -11.44
N GLU A 67 -12.99 12.89 -11.95
CA GLU A 67 -13.18 14.29 -11.55
C GLU A 67 -13.64 14.39 -10.07
N GLN A 68 -14.59 13.55 -9.66
CA GLN A 68 -15.06 13.49 -8.30
C GLN A 68 -13.96 13.02 -7.33
N LEU A 69 -13.10 12.09 -7.77
CA LEU A 69 -11.95 11.64 -6.98
C LEU A 69 -10.94 12.78 -6.76
N ILE A 70 -10.67 13.58 -7.79
CA ILE A 70 -9.80 14.76 -7.68
C ILE A 70 -10.41 15.77 -6.70
N SER A 71 -11.74 16.01 -6.77
CA SER A 71 -12.44 16.90 -5.85
C SER A 71 -12.32 16.41 -4.39
N LEU A 72 -12.63 15.14 -4.15
CA LEU A 72 -12.48 14.51 -2.84
C LEU A 72 -11.06 14.70 -2.28
N VAL A 73 -10.05 14.45 -3.10
CA VAL A 73 -8.65 14.53 -2.67
C VAL A 73 -8.22 15.99 -2.41
N ASN A 74 -8.76 16.95 -3.15
CA ASN A 74 -8.54 18.37 -2.87
C ASN A 74 -9.18 18.78 -1.53
N ASP A 75 -10.37 18.28 -1.20
CA ASP A 75 -11.03 18.53 0.07
C ASP A 75 -10.27 17.88 1.24
N ILE A 76 -9.75 16.68 1.06
CA ILE A 76 -8.86 16.02 2.01
C ILE A 76 -7.60 16.88 2.22
N ASN A 77 -7.01 17.40 1.16
CA ASN A 77 -5.74 18.15 1.15
C ASN A 77 -4.62 17.38 1.87
N PRO A 78 -4.18 16.23 1.35
CA PRO A 78 -3.23 15.37 2.03
C PRO A 78 -1.82 15.96 2.07
N ASP A 79 -1.06 15.65 3.12
CA ASP A 79 0.38 15.97 3.24
C ASP A 79 1.29 14.94 2.56
N PHE A 80 0.76 13.72 2.33
CA PHE A 80 1.51 12.60 1.76
C PHE A 80 0.56 11.65 1.03
N VAL A 81 1.02 11.10 -0.09
CA VAL A 81 0.24 10.13 -0.89
C VAL A 81 1.03 8.84 -1.08
N TYR A 82 0.40 7.74 -0.72
CA TYR A 82 0.84 6.37 -0.97
C TYR A 82 0.00 5.76 -2.07
N VAL A 83 0.61 5.19 -3.09
CA VAL A 83 -0.10 4.63 -4.24
C VAL A 83 0.35 3.20 -4.53
N CYS A 84 -0.60 2.29 -4.57
CA CYS A 84 -0.37 0.89 -4.89
C CYS A 84 -0.30 0.68 -6.42
N GLY A 85 0.84 1.01 -7.01
CA GLY A 85 1.07 0.83 -8.45
C GLY A 85 0.52 1.96 -9.35
N TRP A 86 0.39 1.70 -10.65
CA TRP A 86 0.05 2.72 -11.67
C TRP A 86 -1.04 2.28 -12.66
N ALA A 87 -1.91 1.36 -12.28
CA ALA A 87 -2.91 0.81 -13.20
C ALA A 87 -4.19 1.64 -13.33
N ASP A 88 -4.59 2.38 -12.28
CA ASP A 88 -5.80 3.20 -12.29
C ASP A 88 -5.53 4.61 -12.82
N LYS A 89 -6.24 5.01 -13.87
CA LYS A 89 -6.09 6.34 -14.49
C LYS A 89 -6.48 7.47 -13.54
N GLY A 90 -7.55 7.30 -12.75
CA GLY A 90 -7.99 8.30 -11.77
C GLY A 90 -6.95 8.51 -10.67
N TYR A 91 -6.32 7.43 -10.19
CA TYR A 91 -5.21 7.53 -9.26
C TYR A 91 -4.01 8.29 -9.87
N LEU A 92 -3.69 8.03 -11.14
CA LEU A 92 -2.62 8.76 -11.82
C LEU A 92 -2.94 10.25 -11.97
N GLU A 93 -4.18 10.62 -12.28
CA GLU A 93 -4.63 12.02 -12.37
C GLU A 93 -4.52 12.73 -11.02
N VAL A 94 -4.94 12.08 -9.93
CA VAL A 94 -4.73 12.56 -8.55
C VAL A 94 -3.23 12.76 -8.26
N CYS A 95 -2.40 11.76 -8.55
CA CYS A 95 -0.96 11.85 -8.34
C CYS A 95 -0.34 13.02 -9.10
N LYS A 96 -0.74 13.20 -10.37
CA LYS A 96 -0.27 14.31 -11.22
C LYS A 96 -0.64 15.67 -10.63
N SER A 97 -1.83 15.82 -10.08
CA SER A 97 -2.30 17.07 -9.47
C SER A 97 -1.55 17.42 -8.19
N LEU A 98 -1.13 16.42 -7.42
CA LEU A 98 -0.50 16.60 -6.11
C LEU A 98 1.02 16.61 -6.11
N LYS A 99 1.66 15.96 -7.07
CA LYS A 99 3.11 15.71 -7.10
C LYS A 99 4.01 16.94 -6.87
N LYS A 100 3.57 18.11 -7.29
CA LYS A 100 4.34 19.37 -7.09
C LYS A 100 4.17 19.96 -5.68
N ARG A 101 3.21 19.45 -4.90
CA ARG A 101 2.83 20.00 -3.61
C ARG A 101 3.24 19.10 -2.44
N VAL A 102 3.13 17.78 -2.63
CA VAL A 102 3.39 16.79 -1.59
C VAL A 102 4.16 15.60 -2.15
N PRO A 103 4.86 14.82 -1.30
CA PRO A 103 5.44 13.55 -1.71
C PRO A 103 4.35 12.57 -2.18
N VAL A 104 4.52 12.03 -3.38
CA VAL A 104 3.69 10.98 -3.96
C VAL A 104 4.55 9.75 -4.18
N VAL A 105 4.33 8.74 -3.35
CA VAL A 105 5.14 7.52 -3.30
C VAL A 105 4.39 6.36 -3.92
N MET A 106 4.90 5.88 -5.04
CA MET A 106 4.42 4.65 -5.68
C MET A 106 5.05 3.44 -5.01
N THR A 107 4.27 2.40 -4.78
CA THR A 107 4.80 1.12 -4.29
C THR A 107 4.91 0.09 -5.41
N LEU A 108 5.97 -0.70 -5.37
CA LEU A 108 6.27 -1.71 -6.36
C LEU A 108 6.75 -2.99 -5.67
N ASP A 109 5.90 -4.01 -5.66
CA ASP A 109 6.20 -5.32 -5.08
C ASP A 109 6.60 -6.39 -6.12
N ASN A 110 6.52 -6.07 -7.40
CA ASN A 110 6.94 -6.96 -8.47
C ASN A 110 8.47 -6.98 -8.62
N PRO A 111 9.13 -8.15 -8.60
CA PRO A 111 10.55 -8.26 -8.88
C PRO A 111 10.82 -8.09 -10.39
N TRP A 112 12.06 -7.78 -10.73
CA TRP A 112 12.52 -7.80 -12.11
C TRP A 112 12.65 -9.25 -12.59
N LEU A 113 11.84 -9.64 -13.59
CA LEU A 113 11.87 -10.95 -14.23
C LEU A 113 12.37 -10.88 -15.69
N GLY A 114 12.66 -9.69 -16.19
CA GLY A 114 13.14 -9.49 -17.55
C GLY A 114 12.12 -9.81 -18.65
N THR A 115 10.83 -9.86 -18.32
CA THR A 115 9.77 -10.11 -19.32
C THR A 115 9.71 -8.98 -20.35
N ILE A 116 9.17 -9.27 -21.53
CA ILE A 116 9.00 -8.26 -22.60
C ILE A 116 8.24 -7.05 -22.11
N LYS A 117 7.16 -7.26 -21.35
CA LYS A 117 6.37 -6.17 -20.73
C LYS A 117 7.23 -5.30 -19.81
N GLN A 118 8.06 -5.90 -18.95
CA GLN A 118 8.94 -5.16 -18.06
C GLN A 118 10.05 -4.42 -18.82
N ARG A 119 10.59 -5.01 -19.89
CA ARG A 119 11.59 -4.34 -20.75
C ARG A 119 11.00 -3.10 -21.41
N ILE A 120 9.80 -3.19 -21.99
CA ILE A 120 9.09 -2.04 -22.57
C ILE A 120 8.81 -1.00 -21.46
N ALA A 121 8.27 -1.42 -20.31
CA ALA A 121 8.04 -0.52 -19.18
C ALA A 121 9.31 0.19 -18.72
N SER A 122 10.47 -0.48 -18.75
CA SER A 122 11.75 0.12 -18.39
C SER A 122 12.25 1.19 -19.38
N LEU A 123 11.86 1.09 -20.65
CA LEU A 123 12.21 2.08 -21.66
C LEU A 123 11.38 3.37 -21.51
N ILE A 124 10.07 3.23 -21.29
CA ILE A 124 9.14 4.37 -21.21
C ILE A 124 8.94 4.89 -19.78
N GLY A 125 9.14 4.02 -18.78
CA GLY A 125 8.87 4.29 -17.37
C GLY A 125 9.56 5.54 -16.84
N PRO A 126 10.85 5.77 -17.11
CA PRO A 126 11.54 6.96 -16.63
C PRO A 126 10.87 8.28 -17.03
N LEU A 127 10.31 8.36 -18.23
CA LEU A 127 9.61 9.56 -18.70
C LEU A 127 8.14 9.58 -18.26
N TYR A 128 7.49 8.43 -18.26
CA TYR A 128 6.07 8.31 -17.97
C TYR A 128 5.78 8.40 -16.46
N LEU A 129 6.41 7.56 -15.64
CA LEU A 129 6.12 7.46 -14.21
C LEU A 129 6.53 8.70 -13.42
N HIS A 130 7.59 9.36 -13.85
CA HIS A 130 8.03 10.62 -13.23
C HIS A 130 7.07 11.79 -13.46
N GLN A 131 6.04 11.64 -14.29
CA GLN A 131 4.95 12.61 -14.38
C GLN A 131 4.00 12.54 -13.18
N PHE A 132 3.94 11.40 -12.49
CA PHE A 132 2.98 11.12 -11.44
C PHE A 132 3.62 10.98 -10.07
N PHE A 133 4.80 10.37 -9.97
CA PHE A 133 5.41 9.96 -8.72
C PHE A 133 6.70 10.72 -8.42
N THR A 134 6.91 11.00 -7.14
CA THR A 134 8.16 11.57 -6.62
C THR A 134 9.14 10.49 -6.22
N HIS A 135 8.65 9.41 -5.61
CA HIS A 135 9.44 8.31 -5.07
C HIS A 135 8.81 6.97 -5.43
N CYS A 136 9.62 5.91 -5.35
CA CYS A 136 9.16 4.52 -5.39
C CYS A 136 9.61 3.81 -4.12
N TRP A 137 8.69 3.07 -3.50
CA TRP A 137 8.97 2.25 -2.32
C TRP A 137 8.86 0.77 -2.66
N VAL A 138 9.88 0.00 -2.31
CA VAL A 138 10.00 -1.43 -2.62
C VAL A 138 10.31 -2.25 -1.38
N PRO A 139 9.82 -3.52 -1.30
CA PRO A 139 10.02 -4.35 -0.13
C PRO A 139 11.46 -4.88 0.01
N GLY A 140 12.23 -4.95 -1.08
CA GLY A 140 13.56 -5.52 -1.03
C GLY A 140 14.38 -5.39 -2.31
N ALA A 141 15.55 -6.01 -2.33
CA ALA A 141 16.53 -5.87 -3.40
C ALA A 141 16.06 -6.33 -4.80
N PRO A 142 15.33 -7.45 -4.98
CA PRO A 142 14.84 -7.86 -6.29
C PRO A 142 13.87 -6.85 -6.92
N ASN A 143 13.06 -6.19 -6.09
CA ASN A 143 12.10 -5.18 -6.51
C ASN A 143 12.80 -3.85 -6.80
N ALA A 144 13.89 -3.55 -6.04
CA ALA A 144 14.71 -2.37 -6.25
C ALA A 144 15.37 -2.34 -7.63
N GLU A 145 15.77 -3.49 -8.16
CA GLU A 145 16.31 -3.60 -9.52
C GLU A 145 15.28 -3.14 -10.57
N TYR A 146 14.03 -3.57 -10.41
CA TYR A 146 12.97 -3.13 -11.32
C TYR A 146 12.68 -1.63 -11.17
N ALA A 147 12.59 -1.12 -9.95
CA ALA A 147 12.38 0.30 -9.68
C ALA A 147 13.49 1.17 -10.29
N ARG A 148 14.77 0.75 -10.22
CA ARG A 148 15.89 1.46 -10.86
C ARG A 148 15.74 1.51 -12.37
N ARG A 149 15.29 0.44 -13.01
CA ARG A 149 15.01 0.38 -14.45
C ARG A 149 13.84 1.27 -14.85
N LEU A 150 12.87 1.47 -13.95
CA LEU A 150 11.77 2.42 -14.11
C LEU A 150 12.18 3.88 -13.84
N GLY A 151 13.45 4.13 -13.51
CA GLY A 151 14.02 5.45 -13.35
C GLY A 151 14.11 5.98 -11.92
N PHE A 152 13.68 5.20 -10.91
CA PHE A 152 13.79 5.59 -9.50
C PHE A 152 15.17 5.20 -8.94
N LYS A 153 15.96 6.20 -8.55
CA LYS A 153 17.34 6.02 -8.08
C LYS A 153 17.61 6.88 -6.84
N ASN A 154 18.65 6.56 -6.11
CA ASN A 154 19.15 7.32 -4.96
C ASN A 154 18.04 7.62 -3.93
N ASP A 155 17.89 8.87 -3.56
CA ASP A 155 16.90 9.40 -2.62
C ASP A 155 15.43 9.17 -3.04
N ARG A 156 15.20 8.92 -4.33
CA ARG A 156 13.87 8.60 -4.88
C ARG A 156 13.47 7.14 -4.77
N LEU A 157 14.36 6.28 -4.32
CA LEU A 157 14.12 4.84 -4.11
C LEU A 157 14.19 4.51 -2.64
N ILE A 158 13.05 4.19 -2.03
CA ILE A 158 12.95 3.73 -0.66
C ILE A 158 13.03 2.20 -0.66
N GLN A 159 14.09 1.66 -0.06
CA GLN A 159 14.40 0.24 -0.10
C GLN A 159 14.42 -0.34 1.32
N SER A 160 13.26 -0.35 1.96
CA SER A 160 13.09 -0.89 3.32
C SER A 160 11.71 -1.53 3.45
N GLY A 161 11.51 -2.37 4.46
CA GLY A 161 10.28 -3.12 4.68
C GLY A 161 9.02 -2.30 4.42
N MET A 162 8.22 -2.73 3.45
CA MET A 162 7.04 -2.01 2.97
C MET A 162 5.80 -2.36 3.79
N TYR A 163 5.74 -3.59 4.29
CA TYR A 163 4.64 -4.11 5.10
C TYR A 163 5.19 -4.86 6.31
N SER A 164 4.36 -4.98 7.32
CA SER A 164 4.58 -5.85 8.47
C SER A 164 3.34 -6.70 8.72
N ALA A 165 3.52 -7.89 9.25
CA ALA A 165 2.41 -8.63 9.83
C ALA A 165 1.80 -7.86 11.01
N ASP A 166 0.54 -8.14 11.34
CA ASP A 166 -0.06 -7.66 12.59
C ASP A 166 0.52 -8.45 13.76
N VAL A 167 1.70 -8.01 14.22
CA VAL A 167 2.48 -8.69 15.25
C VAL A 167 1.69 -8.83 16.55
N ASP A 168 0.90 -7.82 16.91
CA ASP A 168 0.12 -7.84 18.16
C ASP A 168 -1.00 -8.89 18.10
N LEU A 169 -1.63 -9.06 16.92
CA LEU A 169 -2.61 -10.12 16.68
C LEU A 169 -1.97 -11.50 16.84
N PHE A 170 -0.79 -11.71 16.22
CA PHE A 170 -0.09 -12.99 16.29
C PHE A 170 0.41 -13.31 17.70
N HIS A 171 0.94 -12.33 18.45
CA HIS A 171 1.35 -12.51 19.83
C HIS A 171 0.15 -12.90 20.71
N ARG A 172 -0.98 -12.21 20.59
CA ARG A 172 -2.19 -12.54 21.33
C ARG A 172 -2.63 -13.98 21.07
N TYR A 173 -2.74 -14.41 19.82
CA TYR A 173 -3.09 -15.79 19.50
C TYR A 173 -2.06 -16.81 19.98
N TYR A 174 -0.78 -16.47 19.95
CA TYR A 174 0.27 -17.31 20.50
C TYR A 174 0.06 -17.51 22.00
N ASP A 175 -0.14 -16.44 22.77
CA ASP A 175 -0.31 -16.51 24.21
C ASP A 175 -1.59 -17.28 24.59
N GLU A 176 -2.70 -17.04 23.90
CA GLU A 176 -3.98 -17.75 24.09
C GLU A 176 -3.87 -19.26 23.82
N THR A 177 -3.04 -19.66 22.88
CA THR A 177 -2.98 -21.08 22.43
C THR A 177 -1.75 -21.83 22.94
N ARG A 178 -0.78 -21.18 23.56
CA ARG A 178 0.50 -21.76 24.01
C ARG A 178 0.32 -22.98 24.92
N ALA A 179 -0.47 -22.84 25.99
CA ALA A 179 -0.68 -23.92 26.94
C ALA A 179 -1.33 -25.16 26.30
N ALA A 180 -2.27 -24.98 25.37
CA ALA A 180 -2.88 -26.07 24.62
C ALA A 180 -1.88 -26.76 23.67
N LYS A 181 -0.93 -26.03 23.10
CA LYS A 181 0.10 -26.57 22.21
C LYS A 181 1.19 -27.34 22.97
N GLU A 182 1.57 -26.88 24.14
CA GLU A 182 2.53 -27.58 25.01
C GLU A 182 2.04 -28.96 25.41
N ASN A 183 0.72 -29.12 25.61
CA ASN A 183 0.10 -30.40 26.01
C ASN A 183 -0.27 -31.31 24.83
N LYS A 184 -0.53 -30.78 23.65
CA LYS A 184 -0.95 -31.52 22.45
C LYS A 184 -0.40 -30.90 21.19
N PHE A 185 0.91 -31.00 20.98
CA PHE A 185 1.49 -30.56 19.72
C PHE A 185 1.07 -31.51 18.59
N PRO A 186 0.28 -31.04 17.59
CA PRO A 186 -0.35 -31.94 16.62
C PRO A 186 0.59 -32.47 15.54
N HIS A 187 1.88 -32.13 15.53
CA HIS A 187 2.88 -32.51 14.49
C HIS A 187 2.32 -32.42 13.06
N ARG A 188 1.65 -31.30 12.75
CA ARG A 188 1.04 -31.05 11.44
C ARG A 188 1.68 -29.86 10.78
N PHE A 189 1.94 -29.97 9.47
CA PHE A 189 2.28 -28.84 8.64
C PHE A 189 1.01 -28.20 8.10
N ILE A 190 0.96 -26.87 8.08
CA ILE A 190 -0.13 -26.12 7.47
C ILE A 190 0.44 -25.30 6.31
N TYR A 191 -0.23 -25.35 5.17
CA TYR A 191 0.00 -24.43 4.06
C TYR A 191 -1.16 -23.45 4.02
N VAL A 192 -0.84 -22.15 4.04
CA VAL A 192 -1.81 -21.06 3.88
C VAL A 192 -1.42 -20.23 2.68
N GLY A 193 -2.20 -20.31 1.62
CA GLY A 193 -1.92 -19.58 0.39
C GLY A 193 -3.02 -19.73 -0.65
N ARG A 194 -2.99 -18.89 -1.68
CA ARG A 194 -3.88 -19.06 -2.84
C ARG A 194 -3.37 -20.22 -3.69
N TYR A 195 -4.27 -21.08 -4.12
CA TYR A 195 -3.99 -22.08 -5.14
C TYR A 195 -3.94 -21.38 -6.51
N THR A 196 -2.75 -21.06 -6.98
CA THR A 196 -2.51 -20.42 -8.27
C THR A 196 -1.25 -21.00 -8.90
N GLU A 197 -1.18 -21.05 -10.23
CA GLU A 197 0.01 -21.50 -10.97
C GLU A 197 1.29 -20.76 -10.57
N LEU A 198 1.19 -19.50 -10.14
CA LEU A 198 2.32 -18.70 -9.67
C LEU A 198 2.86 -19.12 -8.29
N LYS A 199 2.12 -19.94 -7.57
CA LYS A 199 2.48 -20.37 -6.21
C LYS A 199 2.77 -21.86 -6.06
N GLY A 200 2.70 -22.60 -7.17
CA GLY A 200 2.97 -24.06 -7.26
C GLY A 200 1.74 -24.90 -6.97
#